data_cd2216c6bebd0d5732d9589f997cd5ef
#
_entry.id   cd2216c6bebd0d5732d9589f997cd5ef
#
_cell.length_a   1.000
_cell.length_b   1.000
_cell.length_c   1.000
_cell.angle_alpha   90.00
_cell.angle_beta   90.00
_cell.angle_gamma   90.00
#
_symmetry.space_group_name_H-M   'P 1'
#
loop_
_entity.id
_entity.type
_entity.pdbx_description
1 polymer ?
#
loop_
_entity_poly.entity_id
_entity_poly.type
_entity_poly.pdbx_seq_one_letter_code
_entity_poly.pdbx_strand_id
1 'polypeptide(L)'
;MNNQTNTLTRGAIIAALYAALTLLLAPISYGEVQIRIAEALTVLPILMPEAVPALAIGCLLANVLGGCPIFDIVFGTLATLLAALCTRALRNHLRAALAMPVLFNGLIVGAVVHFCYAPVIPLPLCMLFVAAGEAVSCLLLGPMVLSAVKRIPQKMLHN
;
A
#
# COMPACT_ATOMS: atom_id res chain seq x y z
N MET A 1 -27.85 9.95 1.44
CA MET A 1 -26.55 10.29 2.02
C MET A 1 -25.86 11.24 1.04
N ASN A 2 -25.15 12.25 1.53
CA ASN A 2 -24.48 13.22 0.64
C ASN A 2 -23.26 12.53 0.01
N ASN A 3 -22.92 12.82 -1.26
CA ASN A 3 -21.79 12.20 -1.97
C ASN A 3 -20.46 12.32 -1.21
N GLN A 4 -20.25 13.42 -0.48
CA GLN A 4 -19.08 13.64 0.36
C GLN A 4 -18.98 12.63 1.52
N THR A 5 -20.11 12.34 2.18
CA THR A 5 -20.17 11.37 3.27
C THR A 5 -19.82 9.96 2.78
N ASN A 6 -20.31 9.57 1.60
CA ASN A 6 -20.00 8.26 1.03
C ASN A 6 -18.52 8.12 0.66
N THR A 7 -17.91 9.16 0.09
CA THR A 7 -16.49 9.19 -0.24
C THR A 7 -15.62 9.08 1.02
N LEU A 8 -15.97 9.84 2.07
CA LEU A 8 -15.25 9.78 3.35
C LEU A 8 -15.36 8.41 4.02
N THR A 9 -16.57 7.83 4.02
CA THR A 9 -16.81 6.50 4.60
C THR A 9 -15.99 5.42 3.87
N ARG A 10 -15.95 5.43 2.53
CA ARG A 10 -15.12 4.50 1.74
C ARG A 10 -13.65 4.68 2.05
N GLY A 11 -13.17 5.92 2.10
CA GLY A 11 -11.78 6.21 2.49
C GLY A 11 -11.44 5.68 3.88
N ALA A 12 -12.33 5.90 4.86
CA ALA A 12 -12.13 5.40 6.23
C ALA A 12 -12.09 3.86 6.28
N ILE A 13 -12.97 3.18 5.54
CA ILE A 13 -12.96 1.71 5.43
C ILE A 13 -11.66 1.20 4.82
N ILE A 14 -11.17 1.82 3.74
CA ILE A 14 -9.91 1.43 3.08
C ILE A 14 -8.73 1.63 4.06
N ALA A 15 -8.66 2.77 4.75
CA ALA A 15 -7.60 3.04 5.72
C ALA A 15 -7.62 2.03 6.88
N ALA A 16 -8.80 1.75 7.44
CA ALA A 16 -8.97 0.78 8.51
C ALA A 16 -8.60 -0.64 8.07
N LEU A 17 -9.02 -1.05 6.86
CA LEU A 17 -8.70 -2.36 6.29
C LEU A 17 -7.19 -2.51 6.06
N TYR A 18 -6.54 -1.48 5.50
CA TYR A 18 -5.09 -1.48 5.32
C TYR A 18 -4.36 -1.65 6.65
N ALA A 19 -4.71 -0.82 7.65
CA ALA A 19 -4.09 -0.90 8.98
C ALA A 19 -4.34 -2.25 9.65
N ALA A 20 -5.58 -2.75 9.61
CA ALA A 20 -5.94 -4.04 10.20
C ALA A 20 -5.18 -5.20 9.54
N LEU A 21 -5.12 -5.27 8.21
CA LEU A 21 -4.38 -6.33 7.49
C LEU A 21 -2.89 -6.28 7.83
N THR A 22 -2.29 -5.08 7.86
CA THR A 22 -0.87 -4.93 8.19
C THR A 22 -0.56 -5.39 9.62
N LEU A 23 -1.41 -5.00 10.59
CA LEU A 23 -1.23 -5.34 12.01
C LEU A 23 -1.53 -6.82 12.31
N LEU A 24 -2.58 -7.40 11.73
CA LEU A 24 -2.90 -8.81 11.88
C LEU A 24 -1.81 -9.73 11.33
N LEU A 25 -1.14 -9.28 10.29
CA LEU A 25 -0.06 -10.00 9.62
C LEU A 25 1.31 -9.40 9.95
N ALA A 26 1.44 -8.74 11.11
CA ALA A 26 2.66 -8.06 11.54
C ALA A 26 3.95 -8.89 11.38
N PRO A 27 3.99 -10.20 11.72
CA PRO A 27 5.20 -11.00 11.59
C PRO A 27 5.76 -11.10 10.16
N ILE A 28 4.92 -10.96 9.14
CA ILE A 28 5.34 -10.97 7.73
C ILE A 28 5.31 -9.59 7.09
N SER A 29 4.61 -8.64 7.71
CA SER A 29 4.49 -7.26 7.22
C SER A 29 5.68 -6.38 7.63
N TYR A 30 6.33 -6.69 8.74
CA TYR A 30 7.48 -5.96 9.28
C TYR A 30 8.66 -6.90 9.40
N GLY A 31 9.66 -6.75 8.58
CA GLY A 31 10.84 -7.59 8.58
C GLY A 31 11.78 -7.24 7.42
N GLU A 32 12.80 -8.05 7.22
CA GLU A 32 13.76 -7.84 6.14
C GLU A 32 13.15 -8.14 4.76
N VAL A 33 12.30 -9.16 4.69
CA VAL A 33 11.48 -9.47 3.51
C VAL A 33 10.04 -9.10 3.86
N GLN A 34 9.62 -7.90 3.52
CA GLN A 34 8.30 -7.38 3.85
C GLN A 34 7.26 -7.85 2.84
N ILE A 35 6.41 -8.81 3.23
CA ILE A 35 5.22 -9.17 2.43
C ILE A 35 4.02 -8.48 3.07
N ARG A 36 3.73 -7.25 2.62
CA ARG A 36 2.57 -6.48 3.08
C ARG A 36 1.34 -6.81 2.24
N ILE A 37 0.53 -7.76 2.67
CA ILE A 37 -0.72 -8.11 1.97
C ILE A 37 -1.64 -6.90 1.81
N ALA A 38 -1.60 -5.94 2.75
CA ALA A 38 -2.35 -4.68 2.64
C ALA A 38 -1.98 -3.86 1.39
N GLU A 39 -0.77 -4.00 0.85
CA GLU A 39 -0.37 -3.32 -0.39
C GLU A 39 -1.15 -3.81 -1.63
N ALA A 40 -1.82 -4.96 -1.56
CA ALA A 40 -2.78 -5.34 -2.60
C ALA A 40 -3.91 -4.31 -2.79
N LEU A 41 -4.22 -3.52 -1.73
CA LEU A 41 -5.21 -2.43 -1.80
C LEU A 41 -4.71 -1.22 -2.60
N THR A 42 -3.41 -1.10 -2.88
CA THR A 42 -2.85 0.00 -3.70
C THR A 42 -3.30 -0.02 -5.16
N VAL A 43 -4.03 -1.05 -5.57
CA VAL A 43 -4.74 -1.09 -6.86
C VAL A 43 -6.01 -0.23 -6.85
N LEU A 44 -6.61 0.06 -5.69
CA LEU A 44 -7.89 0.78 -5.56
C LEU A 44 -7.89 2.21 -6.13
N PRO A 45 -6.80 2.98 -6.08
CA PRO A 45 -6.70 4.27 -6.76
C PRO A 45 -7.07 4.24 -8.26
N ILE A 46 -6.95 3.10 -8.92
CA ILE A 46 -7.40 2.94 -10.32
C ILE A 46 -8.90 3.24 -10.44
N LEU A 47 -9.70 2.78 -9.47
CA LEU A 47 -11.15 2.92 -9.46
C LEU A 47 -11.63 4.12 -8.66
N MET A 48 -10.99 4.41 -7.53
CA MET A 48 -11.46 5.35 -6.51
C MET A 48 -10.35 6.34 -6.12
N PRO A 49 -10.48 7.64 -6.44
CA PRO A 49 -9.46 8.63 -6.10
C PRO A 49 -9.28 8.81 -4.59
N GLU A 50 -10.35 8.62 -3.79
CA GLU A 50 -10.30 8.67 -2.33
C GLU A 50 -9.42 7.57 -1.70
N ALA A 51 -9.13 6.52 -2.44
CA ALA A 51 -8.19 5.49 -1.99
C ALA A 51 -6.76 6.01 -1.84
N VAL A 52 -6.38 7.07 -2.56
CA VAL A 52 -5.03 7.64 -2.46
C VAL A 52 -4.73 8.13 -1.04
N PRO A 53 -5.45 9.12 -0.48
CA PRO A 53 -5.21 9.53 0.90
C PRO A 53 -5.53 8.45 1.92
N ALA A 54 -6.51 7.58 1.64
CA ALA A 54 -6.91 6.50 2.54
C ALA A 54 -5.78 5.49 2.79
N LEU A 55 -5.06 5.09 1.73
CA LEU A 55 -3.93 4.17 1.83
C LEU A 55 -2.77 4.78 2.61
N ALA A 56 -2.46 6.06 2.38
CA ALA A 56 -1.44 6.77 3.13
C ALA A 56 -1.78 6.85 4.63
N ILE A 57 -3.04 7.18 4.97
CA ILE A 57 -3.52 7.20 6.36
C ILE A 57 -3.48 5.79 6.96
N GLY A 58 -3.90 4.78 6.23
CA GLY A 58 -3.86 3.38 6.66
C GLY A 58 -2.43 2.91 6.94
N CYS A 59 -1.48 3.24 6.07
CA CYS A 59 -0.06 2.95 6.26
C CYS A 59 0.52 3.69 7.47
N LEU A 60 0.21 4.98 7.61
CA LEU A 60 0.61 5.78 8.78
C LEU A 60 0.13 5.14 10.09
N LEU A 61 -1.16 4.82 10.16
CA LEU A 61 -1.76 4.18 11.34
C LEU A 61 -1.13 2.82 11.62
N ALA A 62 -0.92 1.98 10.58
CA ALA A 62 -0.29 0.68 10.74
C ALA A 62 1.13 0.80 11.31
N ASN A 63 1.94 1.71 10.78
CA ASN A 63 3.32 1.89 11.22
C ASN A 63 3.40 2.48 12.64
N VAL A 64 2.52 3.45 12.97
CA VAL A 64 2.45 4.03 14.32
C VAL A 64 2.01 2.98 15.34
N LEU A 65 0.91 2.28 15.08
CA LEU A 65 0.37 1.26 15.97
C LEU A 65 1.24 -0.01 16.03
N GLY A 66 1.97 -0.30 14.95
CA GLY A 66 2.96 -1.37 14.89
C GLY A 66 4.26 -1.08 15.64
N GLY A 67 4.45 0.17 16.14
CA GLY A 67 5.65 0.56 16.88
C GLY A 67 6.89 0.70 16.01
N CYS A 68 6.72 1.01 14.72
CA CYS A 68 7.84 1.16 13.79
C CYS A 68 8.72 2.38 14.14
N PRO A 69 10.01 2.37 13.77
CA PRO A 69 10.88 3.54 13.87
C PRO A 69 10.31 4.73 13.10
N ILE A 70 10.62 5.95 13.56
CA ILE A 70 10.12 7.19 12.97
C ILE A 70 10.41 7.31 11.46
N PHE A 71 11.56 6.81 11.02
CA PHE A 71 11.91 6.80 9.61
C PHE A 71 10.98 5.92 8.78
N ASP A 72 10.56 4.75 9.31
CA ASP A 72 9.62 3.87 8.62
C ASP A 72 8.20 4.49 8.62
N ILE A 73 7.80 5.13 9.72
CA ILE A 73 6.52 5.85 9.79
C ILE A 73 6.45 6.93 8.69
N VAL A 74 7.50 7.74 8.56
CA VAL A 74 7.53 8.87 7.62
C VAL A 74 7.73 8.38 6.18
N PHE A 75 8.82 7.66 5.94
CA PHE A 75 9.19 7.27 4.58
C PHE A 75 8.34 6.13 4.02
N GLY A 76 7.88 5.19 4.86
CA GLY A 76 6.94 4.14 4.45
C GLY A 76 5.58 4.74 4.05
N THR A 77 5.07 5.71 4.83
CA THR A 77 3.84 6.43 4.47
C THR A 77 4.01 7.23 3.18
N LEU A 78 5.15 7.90 3.02
CA LEU A 78 5.46 8.66 1.80
C LEU A 78 5.56 7.73 0.58
N ALA A 79 6.21 6.58 0.72
CA ALA A 79 6.31 5.59 -0.35
C ALA A 79 4.93 5.10 -0.81
N THR A 80 4.06 4.73 0.15
CA THR A 80 2.68 4.31 -0.15
C THR A 80 1.87 5.44 -0.81
N LEU A 81 2.03 6.69 -0.36
CA LEU A 81 1.36 7.85 -0.97
C LEU A 81 1.81 8.05 -2.42
N LEU A 82 3.12 8.06 -2.68
CA LEU A 82 3.67 8.23 -4.02
C LEU A 82 3.24 7.08 -4.95
N ALA A 83 3.30 5.85 -4.44
CA ALA A 83 2.81 4.68 -5.16
C ALA A 83 1.33 4.83 -5.55
N ALA A 84 0.47 5.21 -4.60
CA ALA A 84 -0.96 5.39 -4.83
C ALA A 84 -1.26 6.51 -5.84
N LEU A 85 -0.54 7.64 -5.77
CA LEU A 85 -0.64 8.73 -6.73
C LEU A 85 -0.26 8.28 -8.15
N CYS A 86 0.89 7.59 -8.28
CA CYS A 86 1.34 7.07 -9.56
C CYS A 86 0.42 5.97 -10.11
N THR A 87 -0.07 5.08 -9.25
CA THR A 87 -1.09 4.09 -9.61
C THR A 87 -2.35 4.76 -10.17
N ARG A 88 -2.81 5.85 -9.55
CA ARG A 88 -3.95 6.64 -10.04
C ARG A 88 -3.65 7.31 -11.37
N ALA A 89 -2.47 7.90 -11.54
CA ALA A 89 -2.06 8.53 -12.79
C ALA A 89 -1.97 7.52 -13.94
N LEU A 90 -1.50 6.31 -13.65
CA LEU A 90 -1.33 5.21 -14.61
C LEU A 90 -2.55 4.28 -14.70
N ARG A 91 -3.74 4.72 -14.27
CA ARG A 91 -4.96 3.89 -14.23
C ARG A 91 -5.36 3.22 -15.55
N ASN A 92 -4.94 3.78 -16.67
CA ASN A 92 -5.19 3.22 -18.01
C ASN A 92 -4.18 2.13 -18.42
N HIS A 93 -3.10 1.95 -17.66
CA HIS A 93 -2.01 1.00 -17.90
C HIS A 93 -1.82 0.10 -16.68
N LEU A 94 -2.68 -0.93 -16.55
CA LEU A 94 -2.77 -1.77 -15.34
C LEU A 94 -1.42 -2.31 -14.88
N ARG A 95 -0.59 -2.86 -15.78
CA ARG A 95 0.71 -3.44 -15.41
C ARG A 95 1.66 -2.39 -14.83
N ALA A 96 1.69 -1.20 -15.44
CA ALA A 96 2.50 -0.09 -14.94
C ALA A 96 1.97 0.40 -13.59
N ALA A 97 0.65 0.53 -13.44
CA ALA A 97 0.02 0.93 -12.18
C ALA A 97 0.36 -0.03 -11.03
N LEU A 98 0.28 -1.34 -11.26
CA LEU A 98 0.62 -2.37 -10.26
C LEU A 98 2.13 -2.43 -9.94
N ALA A 99 3.00 -1.95 -10.82
CA ALA A 99 4.43 -1.90 -10.58
C ALA A 99 4.85 -0.70 -9.69
N MET A 100 4.02 0.32 -9.54
CA MET A 100 4.37 1.53 -8.78
C MET A 100 4.63 1.26 -7.29
N PRO A 101 3.79 0.50 -6.56
CA PRO A 101 4.09 0.14 -5.18
C PRO A 101 5.39 -0.66 -5.06
N VAL A 102 5.63 -1.60 -5.96
CA VAL A 102 6.87 -2.40 -5.99
C VAL A 102 8.10 -1.48 -6.13
N LEU A 103 8.02 -0.49 -7.02
CA LEU A 103 9.10 0.46 -7.27
C LEU A 103 9.34 1.37 -6.05
N PHE A 104 8.31 2.07 -5.58
CA PHE A 104 8.48 3.06 -4.51
C PHE A 104 8.81 2.40 -3.18
N ASN A 105 8.14 1.31 -2.79
CA ASN A 105 8.46 0.60 -1.56
C ASN A 105 9.82 -0.10 -1.66
N GLY A 106 10.12 -0.75 -2.78
CA GLY A 106 11.42 -1.35 -3.01
C GLY A 106 12.58 -0.37 -2.82
N LEU A 107 12.48 0.84 -3.37
CA LEU A 107 13.51 1.86 -3.25
C LEU A 107 13.51 2.55 -1.88
N ILE A 108 12.36 3.06 -1.43
CA ILE A 108 12.28 3.92 -0.24
C ILE A 108 12.27 3.06 1.02
N VAL A 109 11.36 2.08 1.12
CA VAL A 109 11.27 1.21 2.30
C VAL A 109 12.45 0.25 2.35
N GLY A 110 12.96 -0.23 1.21
CA GLY A 110 14.20 -1.00 1.15
C GLY A 110 15.41 -0.26 1.72
N ALA A 111 15.49 1.07 1.49
CA ALA A 111 16.51 1.91 2.14
C ALA A 111 16.26 2.03 3.66
N VAL A 112 15.02 2.22 4.09
CA VAL A 112 14.66 2.25 5.52
C VAL A 112 15.04 0.93 6.19
N VAL A 113 14.76 -0.22 5.54
CA VAL A 113 15.13 -1.53 6.07
C VAL A 113 16.64 -1.64 6.28
N HIS A 114 17.45 -1.22 5.31
CA HIS A 114 18.90 -1.23 5.44
C HIS A 114 19.37 -0.38 6.63
N PHE A 115 18.89 0.87 6.74
CA PHE A 115 19.40 1.79 7.77
C PHE A 115 18.85 1.53 9.17
N CYS A 116 17.62 1.02 9.29
CA CYS A 116 16.92 0.90 10.59
C CYS A 116 16.83 -0.52 11.12
N TYR A 117 16.85 -1.53 10.27
CA TYR A 117 16.58 -2.91 10.70
C TYR A 117 17.74 -3.88 10.40
N ALA A 118 18.38 -3.75 9.24
CA ALA A 118 19.34 -4.72 8.74
C ALA A 118 20.59 -4.07 8.14
N PRO A 119 21.39 -3.31 8.92
CA PRO A 119 22.54 -2.57 8.39
C PRO A 119 23.67 -3.47 7.85
N VAL A 120 23.66 -4.75 8.22
CA VAL A 120 24.63 -5.75 7.74
C VAL A 120 24.32 -6.23 6.33
N ILE A 121 23.04 -6.17 5.92
CA ILE A 121 22.62 -6.58 4.57
C ILE A 121 22.88 -5.42 3.60
N PRO A 122 23.57 -5.65 2.47
CA PRO A 122 23.82 -4.61 1.48
C PRO A 122 22.53 -3.90 1.00
N LEU A 123 22.57 -2.58 0.87
CA LEU A 123 21.42 -1.75 0.47
C LEU A 123 20.65 -2.27 -0.77
N PRO A 124 21.33 -2.65 -1.88
CA PRO A 124 20.62 -3.17 -3.05
C PRO A 124 19.85 -4.47 -2.74
N LEU A 125 20.35 -5.27 -1.81
CA LEU A 125 19.71 -6.53 -1.44
C LEU A 125 18.47 -6.28 -0.57
N CYS A 126 18.51 -5.32 0.37
CA CYS A 126 17.33 -4.89 1.11
C CYS A 126 16.24 -4.36 0.16
N MET A 127 16.62 -3.53 -0.81
CA MET A 127 15.70 -3.02 -1.84
C MET A 127 15.08 -4.16 -2.65
N LEU A 128 15.86 -5.16 -3.03
CA LEU A 128 15.38 -6.32 -3.79
C LEU A 128 14.42 -7.18 -2.94
N PHE A 129 14.71 -7.41 -1.67
CA PHE A 129 13.87 -8.19 -0.77
C PHE A 129 12.50 -7.53 -0.58
N VAL A 130 12.49 -6.22 -0.29
CA VAL A 130 11.24 -5.47 -0.18
C VAL A 130 10.48 -5.47 -1.51
N ALA A 131 11.15 -5.20 -2.64
CA ALA A 131 10.52 -5.23 -3.96
C ALA A 131 9.93 -6.61 -4.29
N ALA A 132 10.59 -7.71 -3.90
CA ALA A 132 10.08 -9.06 -4.12
C ALA A 132 8.82 -9.33 -3.29
N GLY A 133 8.80 -8.95 -2.02
CA GLY A 133 7.62 -9.05 -1.15
C GLY A 133 6.44 -8.22 -1.67
N GLU A 134 6.71 -6.99 -2.09
CA GLU A 134 5.71 -6.10 -2.72
C GLU A 134 5.18 -6.65 -4.04
N ALA A 135 6.04 -7.26 -4.86
CA ALA A 135 5.62 -7.89 -6.11
C ALA A 135 4.59 -9.00 -5.87
N VAL A 136 4.79 -9.83 -4.84
CA VAL A 136 3.80 -10.85 -4.45
C VAL A 136 2.48 -10.19 -4.08
N SER A 137 2.48 -9.16 -3.24
CA SER A 137 1.26 -8.49 -2.78
C SER A 137 0.56 -7.74 -3.92
N CYS A 138 1.29 -6.96 -4.70
CA CYS A 138 0.69 -6.05 -5.69
C CYS A 138 0.40 -6.75 -7.02
N LEU A 139 1.29 -7.62 -7.52
CA LEU A 139 1.12 -8.24 -8.84
C LEU A 139 0.25 -9.50 -8.81
N LEU A 140 0.23 -10.24 -7.70
CA LEU A 140 -0.62 -11.43 -7.56
C LEU A 140 -1.96 -11.09 -6.91
N LEU A 141 -1.97 -10.43 -5.75
CA LEU A 141 -3.21 -10.15 -5.01
C LEU A 141 -3.93 -8.90 -5.52
N GLY A 142 -3.21 -7.89 -6.02
CA GLY A 142 -3.80 -6.66 -6.55
C GLY A 142 -4.86 -6.90 -7.64
N PRO A 143 -4.61 -7.69 -8.69
CA PRO A 143 -5.63 -8.02 -9.69
C PRO A 143 -6.85 -8.75 -9.12
N MET A 144 -6.67 -9.56 -8.07
CA MET A 144 -7.79 -10.24 -7.39
C MET A 144 -8.67 -9.23 -6.66
N VAL A 145 -8.06 -8.30 -5.92
CA VAL A 145 -8.76 -7.18 -5.26
C VAL A 145 -9.50 -6.34 -6.29
N LEU A 146 -8.84 -5.96 -7.39
CA LEU A 146 -9.44 -5.18 -8.46
C LEU A 146 -10.66 -5.89 -9.06
N SER A 147 -10.55 -7.19 -9.29
CA SER A 147 -11.64 -8.02 -9.84
C SER A 147 -12.82 -8.13 -8.87
N ALA A 148 -12.54 -8.28 -7.57
CA ALA A 148 -13.54 -8.34 -6.52
C ALA A 148 -14.32 -7.02 -6.43
N VAL A 149 -13.62 -5.89 -6.40
CA VAL A 149 -14.25 -4.55 -6.31
C VAL A 149 -15.04 -4.21 -7.56
N LYS A 150 -14.58 -4.60 -8.75
CA LYS A 150 -15.34 -4.40 -10.00
C LYS A 150 -16.67 -5.17 -10.07
N ARG A 151 -16.85 -6.22 -9.25
CA ARG A 151 -18.13 -6.96 -9.15
C ARG A 151 -19.16 -6.22 -8.30
N ILE A 152 -18.74 -5.23 -7.49
CA ILE A 152 -19.66 -4.40 -6.71
C ILE A 152 -20.43 -3.49 -7.67
N PRO A 153 -21.77 -3.38 -7.55
CA PRO A 153 -22.56 -2.53 -8.41
C PRO A 153 -22.03 -1.08 -8.44
N GLN A 154 -21.81 -0.54 -9.63
CA GLN A 154 -21.26 0.82 -9.85
C GLN A 154 -22.04 1.91 -9.10
N LYS A 155 -23.35 1.69 -8.89
CA LYS A 155 -24.21 2.58 -8.09
C LYS A 155 -23.73 2.75 -6.64
N MET A 156 -23.03 1.75 -6.08
CA MET A 156 -22.47 1.81 -4.72
C MET A 156 -21.08 2.46 -4.69
N LEU A 157 -20.41 2.57 -5.85
CA LEU A 157 -19.08 3.16 -5.96
C LEU A 157 -19.10 4.64 -6.36
N HIS A 158 -20.21 5.15 -6.91
CA HIS A 158 -20.30 6.51 -7.46
C HIS A 158 -21.44 7.37 -6.89
N ASN A 159 -22.21 6.84 -5.90
CA ASN A 159 -23.27 7.60 -5.21
C ASN A 159 -22.80 8.17 -3.88
#